data_21dd09b6e838597b9d6d3e4764052a68
#
_entry.id   21dd09b6e838597b9d6d3e4764052a68
#
_cell.length_a   1.000
_cell.length_b   1.000
_cell.length_c   1.000
_cell.angle_alpha   90.00
_cell.angle_beta   90.00
_cell.angle_gamma   90.00
#
_symmetry.space_group_name_H-M   'P 1'
#
loop_
_entity.id
_entity.type
_entity.pdbx_description
1 polymer ?
#
loop_
_entity_poly.entity_id
_entity_poly.type
_entity_poly.pdbx_seq_one_letter_code
_entity_poly.pdbx_strand_id
1 'polypeptide(L)'
;WKHCSMCLNWCFNEPWMTAANNSLIAYLAKPKPAYGAVQRALNPVLFTARIAKYRWRGGETFEAELWFHNDTPEEQCGRVTATVSVGDWQKTLETWETSAPANGNTRGNTVRTVLPKIDAEWVILTLESPEGYSNAYELRYKASSGKPWKKVLNRDAEPAK
;
A
#
# COMPACT_ATOMS: atom_id res chain seq x y z
N TRP A 1 -17.80 -8.11 -0.52
CA TRP A 1 -17.51 -6.67 -0.36
C TRP A 1 -18.62 -5.77 -0.89
N LYS A 2 -19.73 -6.33 -1.36
CA LYS A 2 -20.83 -5.55 -1.98
C LYS A 2 -21.59 -4.64 -1.00
N HIS A 3 -21.26 -4.66 0.27
CA HIS A 3 -22.03 -3.97 1.31
C HIS A 3 -21.18 -3.19 2.33
N CYS A 4 -19.86 -2.98 2.09
CA CYS A 4 -19.06 -2.10 2.93
C CYS A 4 -19.21 -0.66 2.44
N SER A 5 -19.90 0.17 3.23
CA SER A 5 -20.20 1.56 2.89
C SER A 5 -19.28 2.56 3.58
N MET A 6 -18.47 2.14 4.57
CA MET A 6 -17.47 3.02 5.19
C MET A 6 -16.40 2.22 5.95
N CYS A 7 -15.24 2.88 6.15
CA CYS A 7 -14.18 2.44 7.04
C CYS A 7 -13.85 3.57 8.01
N LEU A 8 -13.98 3.31 9.30
CA LEU A 8 -13.74 4.31 10.35
C LEU A 8 -12.45 3.99 11.09
N ASN A 9 -11.65 5.02 11.34
CA ASN A 9 -10.46 4.91 12.18
C ASN A 9 -10.72 5.48 13.58
N TRP A 10 -10.38 4.76 14.61
CA TRP A 10 -10.44 5.16 16.00
C TRP A 10 -9.05 5.35 16.58
N CYS A 11 -8.70 6.55 17.03
CA CYS A 11 -9.36 7.85 16.91
C CYS A 11 -8.45 8.83 16.16
N PHE A 12 -8.95 10.05 15.85
CA PHE A 12 -8.18 11.01 15.06
C PHE A 12 -7.02 11.61 15.86
N ASN A 13 -7.27 12.15 17.06
CA ASN A 13 -6.27 12.85 17.86
C ASN A 13 -6.34 12.50 19.35
N GLU A 14 -5.27 12.85 20.07
CA GLU A 14 -5.18 12.79 21.54
C GLU A 14 -5.50 14.16 22.13
N PRO A 15 -6.56 14.31 22.94
CA PRO A 15 -6.91 15.57 23.58
C PRO A 15 -5.99 15.91 24.77
N TRP A 16 -5.27 14.91 25.32
CA TRP A 16 -4.27 15.04 26.40
C TRP A 16 -3.14 14.04 26.20
N MET A 17 -2.06 14.19 26.97
CA MET A 17 -0.93 13.27 26.92
C MET A 17 -1.34 11.87 27.41
N THR A 18 -1.12 10.87 26.58
CA THR A 18 -1.39 9.45 26.89
C THR A 18 -0.14 8.61 26.66
N ALA A 19 0.02 7.53 27.46
CA ALA A 19 1.13 6.59 27.30
C ALA A 19 0.95 5.69 26.07
N ALA A 20 -0.31 5.35 25.72
CA ALA A 20 -0.64 4.55 24.55
C ALA A 20 -2.02 4.91 24.03
N ASN A 21 -2.13 5.19 22.74
CA ASN A 21 -3.39 5.48 22.06
C ASN A 21 -3.27 5.14 20.57
N ASN A 22 -4.38 4.68 19.96
CA ASN A 22 -4.50 4.34 18.55
C ASN A 22 -4.74 5.57 17.65
N SER A 23 -4.66 6.79 18.19
CA SER A 23 -4.86 8.03 17.43
C SER A 23 -3.83 8.20 16.30
N LEU A 24 -4.20 8.96 15.28
CA LEU A 24 -3.31 9.36 14.18
C LEU A 24 -2.43 10.56 14.55
N ILE A 25 -2.92 11.40 15.47
CA ILE A 25 -2.23 12.63 15.94
C ILE A 25 -2.04 12.54 17.45
N ALA A 26 -0.79 12.62 17.90
CA ALA A 26 -0.45 12.68 19.31
C ALA A 26 -0.76 14.06 19.90
N TYR A 27 -0.84 14.13 21.25
CA TYR A 27 -1.00 15.39 21.98
C TYR A 27 0.02 16.45 21.54
N LEU A 28 -0.39 17.71 21.53
CA LEU A 28 0.28 18.86 20.90
C LEU A 28 0.32 18.78 19.37
N ALA A 29 -0.69 18.15 18.76
CA ALA A 29 -0.90 18.09 17.31
C ALA A 29 0.29 17.49 16.52
N LYS A 30 1.00 16.51 17.09
CA LYS A 30 2.12 15.84 16.43
C LYS A 30 1.62 14.66 15.61
N PRO A 31 1.74 14.67 14.25
CA PRO A 31 1.35 13.53 13.43
C PRO A 31 2.19 12.29 13.77
N LYS A 32 1.53 11.15 13.94
CA LYS A 32 2.21 9.85 14.05
C LYS A 32 2.55 9.32 12.64
N PRO A 33 3.47 8.36 12.48
CA PRO A 33 3.80 7.81 11.16
C PRO A 33 2.59 7.27 10.38
N ALA A 34 1.59 6.73 11.09
CA ALA A 34 0.35 6.25 10.48
C ALA A 34 -0.51 7.36 9.83
N TYR A 35 -0.35 8.63 10.25
CA TYR A 35 -1.14 9.74 9.71
C TYR A 35 -0.98 9.87 8.20
N GLY A 36 0.26 9.94 7.70
CA GLY A 36 0.52 10.07 6.27
C GLY A 36 0.05 8.87 5.45
N ALA A 37 0.12 7.67 6.02
CA ALA A 37 -0.40 6.46 5.35
C ALA A 37 -1.92 6.49 5.21
N VAL A 38 -2.63 6.86 6.28
CA VAL A 38 -4.10 7.00 6.28
C VAL A 38 -4.53 8.14 5.37
N GLN A 39 -3.83 9.28 5.39
CA GLN A 39 -4.12 10.41 4.52
C GLN A 39 -4.06 9.99 3.03
N ARG A 40 -3.02 9.26 2.62
CA ARG A 40 -2.92 8.75 1.23
C ARG A 40 -4.02 7.75 0.91
N ALA A 41 -4.32 6.85 1.83
CA ALA A 41 -5.36 5.82 1.63
C ALA A 41 -6.78 6.39 1.56
N LEU A 42 -7.00 7.58 2.11
CA LEU A 42 -8.29 8.29 2.10
C LEU A 42 -8.39 9.35 0.99
N ASN A 43 -7.46 9.38 0.04
CA ASN A 43 -7.62 10.23 -1.13
C ASN A 43 -8.90 9.83 -1.89
N PRO A 44 -9.73 10.81 -2.27
CA PRO A 44 -11.00 10.54 -2.95
C PRO A 44 -10.84 9.92 -4.33
N VAL A 45 -9.68 10.12 -4.97
CA VAL A 45 -9.32 9.46 -6.24
C VAL A 45 -7.98 8.79 -6.07
N LEU A 46 -7.90 7.48 -6.35
CA LEU A 46 -6.69 6.71 -6.05
C LEU A 46 -6.58 5.46 -6.92
N PHE A 47 -5.39 5.19 -7.45
CA PHE A 47 -5.05 3.87 -7.95
C PHE A 47 -4.65 2.94 -6.81
N THR A 48 -5.18 1.72 -6.81
CA THR A 48 -4.85 0.70 -5.82
C THR A 48 -4.55 -0.65 -6.48
N ALA A 49 -3.99 -1.56 -5.68
CA ALA A 49 -3.76 -2.93 -6.10
C ALA A 49 -4.26 -3.92 -5.04
N ARG A 50 -5.03 -4.90 -5.49
CA ARG A 50 -5.39 -6.04 -4.65
C ARG A 50 -4.29 -7.10 -4.75
N ILE A 51 -3.59 -7.34 -3.65
CA ILE A 51 -2.45 -8.24 -3.56
C ILE A 51 -2.83 -9.39 -2.62
N ALA A 52 -2.63 -10.63 -3.06
CA ALA A 52 -3.11 -11.82 -2.33
C ALA A 52 -2.36 -12.09 -1.01
N LYS A 53 -1.11 -11.64 -0.90
CA LYS A 53 -0.27 -11.87 0.29
C LYS A 53 0.76 -10.77 0.50
N TYR A 54 1.27 -10.65 1.73
CA TYR A 54 2.24 -9.62 2.13
C TYR A 54 3.69 -10.13 2.24
N ARG A 55 3.93 -11.40 1.92
CA ARG A 55 5.26 -12.03 2.03
C ARG A 55 5.55 -12.80 0.76
N TRP A 56 6.65 -12.46 0.10
CA TRP A 56 7.04 -12.98 -1.19
C TRP A 56 8.44 -13.59 -1.15
N ARG A 57 8.73 -14.47 -2.12
CA ARG A 57 10.04 -15.09 -2.27
C ARG A 57 10.54 -14.97 -3.70
N GLY A 58 11.86 -14.97 -3.86
CA GLY A 58 12.49 -15.06 -5.17
C GLY A 58 12.05 -16.32 -5.92
N GLY A 59 11.70 -16.17 -7.18
CA GLY A 59 11.16 -17.23 -8.05
C GLY A 59 9.65 -17.43 -7.97
N GLU A 60 8.95 -16.77 -7.02
CA GLU A 60 7.47 -16.77 -7.02
C GLU A 60 6.92 -15.84 -8.09
N THR A 61 5.74 -16.17 -8.61
CA THR A 61 4.97 -15.27 -9.47
C THR A 61 4.27 -14.25 -8.61
N PHE A 62 4.72 -13.01 -8.69
CA PHE A 62 4.02 -11.84 -8.12
C PHE A 62 2.78 -11.55 -8.95
N GLU A 63 1.68 -11.29 -8.26
CA GLU A 63 0.40 -10.98 -8.90
C GLU A 63 -0.28 -9.84 -8.14
N ALA A 64 -0.82 -8.87 -8.88
CA ALA A 64 -1.59 -7.76 -8.34
C ALA A 64 -2.72 -7.38 -9.31
N GLU A 65 -3.92 -7.22 -8.80
CA GLU A 65 -5.10 -6.76 -9.55
C GLU A 65 -5.24 -5.26 -9.38
N LEU A 66 -5.19 -4.50 -10.46
CA LEU A 66 -5.25 -3.04 -10.44
C LEU A 66 -6.69 -2.55 -10.31
N TRP A 67 -6.87 -1.44 -9.60
CA TRP A 67 -8.14 -0.75 -9.42
C TRP A 67 -7.96 0.75 -9.49
N PHE A 68 -8.96 1.45 -10.03
CA PHE A 68 -9.10 2.89 -9.97
C PHE A 68 -10.37 3.25 -9.20
N HIS A 69 -10.22 3.98 -8.11
CA HIS A 69 -11.30 4.40 -7.21
C HIS A 69 -11.60 5.87 -7.40
N ASN A 70 -12.88 6.21 -7.38
CA ASN A 70 -13.37 7.58 -7.47
C ASN A 70 -14.55 7.78 -6.52
N ASP A 71 -14.31 8.47 -5.41
CA ASP A 71 -15.32 8.86 -4.41
C ASP A 71 -15.79 10.32 -4.62
N THR A 72 -15.56 10.88 -5.80
CA THR A 72 -16.06 12.22 -6.16
C THR A 72 -17.40 12.16 -6.90
N PRO A 73 -18.21 13.25 -6.92
CA PRO A 73 -19.49 13.27 -7.62
C PRO A 73 -19.36 13.38 -9.15
N GLU A 74 -18.15 13.43 -9.69
CA GLU A 74 -17.87 13.56 -11.12
C GLU A 74 -17.05 12.38 -11.61
N GLU A 75 -17.19 12.05 -12.93
CA GLU A 75 -16.30 11.05 -13.54
C GLU A 75 -14.85 11.55 -13.50
N GLN A 76 -13.93 10.67 -13.15
CA GLN A 76 -12.50 10.95 -13.14
C GLN A 76 -11.77 10.06 -14.17
N CYS A 77 -10.83 10.68 -14.89
CA CYS A 77 -9.89 9.97 -15.76
C CYS A 77 -8.52 9.95 -15.13
N GLY A 78 -7.75 8.90 -15.38
CA GLY A 78 -6.39 8.82 -14.89
C GLY A 78 -5.56 7.80 -15.64
N ARG A 79 -4.24 7.97 -15.52
CA ARG A 79 -3.24 7.05 -16.04
C ARG A 79 -2.35 6.57 -14.90
N VAL A 80 -2.01 5.28 -14.90
CA VAL A 80 -1.10 4.70 -13.92
C VAL A 80 -0.03 3.86 -14.62
N THR A 81 1.21 3.96 -14.15
CA THR A 81 2.29 3.04 -14.48
C THR A 81 2.56 2.17 -13.25
N ALA A 82 2.30 0.87 -13.39
CA ALA A 82 2.54 -0.12 -12.36
C ALA A 82 3.94 -0.71 -12.52
N THR A 83 4.81 -0.52 -11.52
CA THR A 83 6.18 -0.99 -11.52
C THR A 83 6.46 -1.80 -10.26
N VAL A 84 7.12 -2.95 -10.39
CA VAL A 84 7.60 -3.74 -9.26
C VAL A 84 9.11 -3.67 -9.19
N SER A 85 9.66 -3.51 -7.98
CA SER A 85 11.10 -3.51 -7.73
C SER A 85 11.49 -4.44 -6.56
N VAL A 86 12.72 -4.97 -6.63
CA VAL A 86 13.35 -5.80 -5.60
C VAL A 86 14.83 -5.45 -5.60
N GLY A 87 15.32 -4.75 -4.56
CA GLY A 87 16.67 -4.17 -4.60
C GLY A 87 16.85 -3.30 -5.84
N ASP A 88 17.92 -3.54 -6.60
CA ASP A 88 18.22 -2.79 -7.84
C ASP A 88 17.45 -3.30 -9.08
N TRP A 89 16.76 -4.44 -8.96
CA TRP A 89 15.95 -4.94 -10.04
C TRP A 89 14.59 -4.23 -10.08
N GLN A 90 14.20 -3.81 -11.29
CA GLN A 90 12.94 -3.12 -11.52
C GLN A 90 12.29 -3.59 -12.82
N LYS A 91 10.97 -3.68 -12.83
CA LYS A 91 10.19 -4.02 -14.02
C LYS A 91 8.86 -3.28 -14.04
N THR A 92 8.61 -2.54 -15.12
CA THR A 92 7.27 -2.03 -15.41
C THR A 92 6.38 -3.19 -15.87
N LEU A 93 5.23 -3.32 -15.24
CA LEU A 93 4.27 -4.39 -15.48
C LEU A 93 3.20 -3.96 -16.48
N GLU A 94 2.71 -2.72 -16.32
CA GLU A 94 1.64 -2.17 -17.15
C GLU A 94 1.64 -0.65 -17.07
N THR A 95 1.20 0.01 -18.15
CA THR A 95 0.68 1.37 -18.14
C THR A 95 -0.78 1.30 -18.57
N TRP A 96 -1.68 1.80 -17.69
CA TRP A 96 -3.12 1.70 -17.86
C TRP A 96 -3.76 3.08 -17.80
N GLU A 97 -4.52 3.43 -18.84
CA GLU A 97 -5.36 4.63 -18.91
C GLU A 97 -6.82 4.20 -18.77
N THR A 98 -7.57 4.90 -17.92
CA THR A 98 -8.94 4.53 -17.58
C THR A 98 -9.73 5.71 -17.05
N SER A 99 -11.06 5.51 -16.94
CA SER A 99 -11.94 6.38 -16.15
C SER A 99 -12.70 5.58 -15.11
N ALA A 100 -13.15 6.26 -14.07
CA ALA A 100 -14.08 5.75 -13.08
C ALA A 100 -15.28 6.68 -12.98
N PRO A 101 -16.52 6.15 -13.00
CA PRO A 101 -17.72 6.97 -12.87
C PRO A 101 -17.79 7.66 -11.51
N ALA A 102 -18.64 8.67 -11.38
CA ALA A 102 -18.92 9.31 -10.11
C ALA A 102 -19.27 8.29 -9.02
N ASN A 103 -18.64 8.40 -7.85
CA ASN A 103 -18.80 7.48 -6.71
C ASN A 103 -18.67 6.00 -7.10
N GLY A 104 -17.71 5.69 -7.99
CA GLY A 104 -17.54 4.35 -8.56
C GLY A 104 -16.11 3.90 -8.65
N ASN A 105 -15.94 2.64 -9.04
CA ASN A 105 -14.64 2.00 -9.16
C ASN A 105 -14.52 1.32 -10.52
N THR A 106 -13.35 1.39 -11.12
CA THR A 106 -13.01 0.65 -12.33
C THR A 106 -11.94 -0.38 -12.04
N ARG A 107 -12.23 -1.63 -12.39
CA ARG A 107 -11.29 -2.74 -12.27
C ARG A 107 -10.41 -2.78 -13.50
N GLY A 108 -9.10 -2.83 -13.28
CA GLY A 108 -8.08 -3.02 -14.31
C GLY A 108 -7.64 -4.47 -14.46
N ASN A 109 -6.53 -4.65 -15.13
CA ASN A 109 -5.93 -5.95 -15.35
C ASN A 109 -5.27 -6.52 -14.10
N THR A 110 -5.05 -7.82 -14.11
CA THR A 110 -4.17 -8.49 -13.17
C THR A 110 -2.78 -8.57 -13.76
N VAL A 111 -1.85 -7.80 -13.21
CA VAL A 111 -0.45 -7.77 -13.62
C VAL A 111 0.34 -8.90 -12.96
N ARG A 112 1.32 -9.49 -13.69
CA ARG A 112 2.10 -10.63 -13.22
C ARG A 112 3.55 -10.54 -13.62
N THR A 113 4.44 -11.02 -12.73
CA THR A 113 5.85 -11.24 -13.06
C THR A 113 6.49 -12.25 -12.12
N VAL A 114 7.53 -12.95 -12.57
CA VAL A 114 8.35 -13.78 -11.70
C VAL A 114 9.37 -12.89 -10.98
N LEU A 115 9.40 -12.94 -9.65
CA LEU A 115 10.34 -12.19 -8.85
C LEU A 115 11.76 -12.73 -8.98
N PRO A 116 12.80 -11.88 -9.06
CA PRO A 116 14.20 -12.32 -9.13
C PRO A 116 14.63 -13.02 -7.83
N LYS A 117 15.69 -13.83 -7.88
CA LYS A 117 16.29 -14.48 -6.71
C LYS A 117 17.52 -13.71 -6.24
N ILE A 118 17.33 -12.44 -5.85
CA ILE A 118 18.39 -11.55 -5.37
C ILE A 118 18.23 -11.28 -3.88
N ASP A 119 19.29 -10.84 -3.22
CA ASP A 119 19.25 -10.52 -1.79
C ASP A 119 18.59 -9.15 -1.58
N ALA A 120 17.43 -9.15 -0.95
CA ALA A 120 16.67 -7.97 -0.61
C ALA A 120 15.68 -8.29 0.53
N GLU A 121 15.19 -7.29 1.22
CA GLU A 121 14.18 -7.43 2.28
C GLU A 121 12.77 -7.09 1.81
N TRP A 122 12.66 -6.35 0.72
CA TRP A 122 11.41 -5.78 0.25
C TRP A 122 11.20 -6.04 -1.24
N VAL A 123 9.95 -6.31 -1.60
CA VAL A 123 9.41 -6.09 -2.93
C VAL A 123 8.46 -4.90 -2.85
N ILE A 124 8.62 -3.95 -3.74
CA ILE A 124 7.81 -2.73 -3.77
C ILE A 124 7.01 -2.73 -5.06
N LEU A 125 5.69 -2.59 -4.94
CA LEU A 125 4.82 -2.26 -6.06
C LEU A 125 4.53 -0.76 -6.00
N THR A 126 4.92 -0.03 -7.03
CA THR A 126 4.64 1.39 -7.18
C THR A 126 3.59 1.59 -8.27
N LEU A 127 2.59 2.40 -7.98
CA LEU A 127 1.55 2.86 -8.89
C LEU A 127 1.74 4.36 -9.07
N GLU A 128 2.40 4.77 -10.16
CA GLU A 128 2.68 6.17 -10.44
C GLU A 128 1.63 6.76 -11.38
N SER A 129 1.03 7.87 -10.97
CA SER A 129 0.02 8.60 -11.73
C SER A 129 0.42 10.07 -11.84
N PRO A 130 0.51 10.64 -13.05
CA PRO A 130 0.83 12.06 -13.25
C PRO A 130 -0.25 12.99 -12.70
N GLU A 131 -1.48 12.52 -12.54
CA GLU A 131 -2.59 13.26 -11.94
C GLU A 131 -2.53 13.33 -10.40
N GLY A 132 -1.55 12.66 -9.78
CA GLY A 132 -1.39 12.62 -8.31
C GLY A 132 -2.13 11.48 -7.61
N TYR A 133 -2.74 10.55 -8.36
CA TYR A 133 -3.49 9.41 -7.82
C TYR A 133 -2.60 8.20 -7.49
N SER A 134 -1.34 8.47 -7.17
CA SER A 134 -0.29 7.48 -6.97
C SER A 134 -0.42 6.72 -5.65
N ASN A 135 0.08 5.49 -5.62
CA ASN A 135 0.14 4.64 -4.44
C ASN A 135 1.37 3.74 -4.45
N ALA A 136 1.75 3.18 -3.29
CA ALA A 136 2.85 2.24 -3.20
C ALA A 136 2.61 1.20 -2.10
N TYR A 137 3.13 -0.01 -2.31
CA TYR A 137 3.03 -1.14 -1.39
C TYR A 137 4.42 -1.72 -1.11
N GLU A 138 4.84 -1.65 0.14
CA GLU A 138 6.07 -2.28 0.62
C GLU A 138 5.73 -3.64 1.23
N LEU A 139 6.20 -4.70 0.60
CA LEU A 139 5.88 -6.08 0.96
C LEU A 139 7.15 -6.82 1.33
N ARG A 140 7.08 -7.69 2.34
CA ARG A 140 8.25 -8.47 2.77
C ARG A 140 8.72 -9.43 1.69
N TYR A 141 10.03 -9.46 1.47
CA TYR A 141 10.67 -10.30 0.46
C TYR A 141 11.84 -11.12 1.04
N LYS A 142 12.15 -12.26 0.43
CA LYS A 142 13.36 -13.08 0.64
C LYS A 142 13.81 -13.74 -0.64
N ALA A 143 15.13 -13.79 -0.87
CA ALA A 143 15.74 -14.37 -2.07
C ALA A 143 15.48 -15.87 -2.26
N SER A 144 15.38 -16.65 -1.18
CA SER A 144 15.30 -18.12 -1.24
C SER A 144 14.12 -18.73 -0.50
N SER A 145 13.69 -19.90 -0.94
CA SER A 145 12.56 -20.66 -0.38
C SER A 145 12.86 -21.38 0.95
N GLY A 146 14.11 -21.48 1.38
CA GLY A 146 14.54 -22.42 2.43
C GLY A 146 14.50 -21.92 3.89
N LYS A 147 14.54 -20.63 4.15
CA LYS A 147 14.60 -20.11 5.53
C LYS A 147 13.22 -19.63 6.01
N PRO A 148 12.76 -20.06 7.22
CA PRO A 148 11.53 -19.54 7.79
C PRO A 148 11.62 -18.02 7.96
N TRP A 149 10.48 -17.34 7.88
CA TRP A 149 10.40 -15.92 8.21
C TRP A 149 10.79 -15.73 9.67
N LYS A 150 11.83 -14.94 9.95
CA LYS A 150 12.13 -14.56 11.34
C LYS A 150 10.87 -13.92 11.91
N LYS A 151 10.44 -14.37 13.10
CA LYS A 151 9.46 -13.60 13.88
C LYS A 151 10.09 -12.22 14.08
N VAL A 152 9.42 -11.17 13.65
CA VAL A 152 9.78 -9.81 14.02
C VAL A 152 9.41 -9.69 15.50
N LEU A 153 10.37 -10.01 16.36
CA LEU A 153 10.35 -9.55 17.74
C LEU A 153 10.59 -8.04 17.64
N ASN A 154 9.68 -7.24 18.16
CA ASN A 154 9.87 -5.81 18.27
C ASN A 154 11.24 -5.56 18.91
N ARG A 155 12.20 -5.05 18.11
CA ARG A 155 13.53 -4.70 18.60
C ARG A 155 13.56 -3.39 19.37
N ASP A 156 12.43 -2.71 19.50
CA ASP A 156 12.32 -1.40 20.13
C ASP A 156 11.82 -1.45 21.59
N ALA A 157 11.78 -2.65 22.18
CA ALA A 157 11.57 -2.81 23.61
C ALA A 157 12.94 -3.02 24.29
N GLU A 158 13.78 -1.99 24.37
CA GLU A 158 14.78 -1.96 25.42
C GLU A 158 14.05 -1.81 26.77
N PRO A 159 14.33 -2.70 27.75
CA PRO A 159 13.75 -2.53 29.06
C PRO A 159 14.29 -1.23 29.65
N ALA A 160 13.38 -0.34 30.04
CA ALA A 160 13.73 0.83 30.84
C ALA A 160 14.53 0.38 32.07
N LYS A 161 15.74 0.89 32.23
CA LYS A 161 16.54 0.78 33.45
C LYS A 161 15.98 1.71 34.50
#